data_8f2017a3659fc9c64691cc7a664826ce
#
_entry.id   8f2017a3659fc9c64691cc7a664826ce
#
_cell.length_a   1.000
_cell.length_b   1.000
_cell.length_c   1.000
_cell.angle_alpha   90.00
_cell.angle_beta   90.00
_cell.angle_gamma   90.00
#
_symmetry.space_group_name_H-M   'P 1'
#
loop_
_entity.id
_entity.type
_entity.pdbx_description
1 polymer ?
#
loop_
_entity_poly.entity_id
_entity_poly.type
_entity_poly.pdbx_seq_one_letter_code
_entity_poly.pdbx_strand_id
1 'polypeptide(L)'
;MALKIHSSEDARRLARKRLPWMVFDYIDGAAGAETGAARNRAAFDNLELRPRVLRDVSDRSLASSLWGKPTKAPFAFRPASQYVIDPDR
;
A
#
# COMPACT_ATOMS: atom_id res chain seq x y z
N MET A 1 -18.27 -14.13 -10.77
CA MET A 1 -16.86 -14.49 -11.04
C MET A 1 -15.99 -13.78 -10.03
N ALA A 2 -15.28 -14.51 -9.21
CA ALA A 2 -14.40 -13.92 -8.21
C ALA A 2 -13.23 -13.19 -8.91
N LEU A 3 -12.99 -11.95 -8.52
CA LEU A 3 -11.86 -11.17 -9.01
C LEU A 3 -10.58 -11.71 -8.35
N LYS A 4 -9.71 -12.29 -9.15
CA LYS A 4 -8.41 -12.75 -8.68
C LYS A 4 -7.44 -11.57 -8.71
N ILE A 5 -7.24 -10.95 -7.56
CA ILE A 5 -6.25 -9.91 -7.33
C ILE A 5 -5.16 -10.53 -6.46
N HIS A 6 -3.99 -10.73 -7.01
CA HIS A 6 -2.85 -11.31 -6.30
C HIS A 6 -1.77 -10.27 -6.01
N SER A 7 -1.82 -9.12 -6.69
CA SER A 7 -0.86 -8.05 -6.52
C SER A 7 -1.52 -6.68 -6.71
N SER A 8 -0.83 -5.63 -6.28
CA SER A 8 -1.25 -4.25 -6.55
C SER A 8 -1.31 -3.95 -8.06
N GLU A 9 -0.45 -4.56 -8.85
CA GLU A 9 -0.47 -4.40 -10.30
C GLU A 9 -1.70 -5.05 -10.95
N ASP A 10 -2.16 -6.18 -10.43
CA ASP A 10 -3.42 -6.79 -10.87
C ASP A 10 -4.61 -5.88 -10.56
N ALA A 11 -4.63 -5.30 -9.35
CA ALA A 11 -5.66 -4.34 -8.96
C ALA A 11 -5.65 -3.11 -9.88
N ARG A 12 -4.47 -2.58 -10.21
CA ARG A 12 -4.30 -1.45 -11.12
C ARG A 12 -4.83 -1.77 -12.51
N ARG A 13 -4.50 -2.92 -13.07
CA ARG A 13 -5.00 -3.35 -14.39
C ARG A 13 -6.52 -3.49 -14.43
N LEU A 14 -7.11 -4.03 -13.37
CA LEU A 14 -8.56 -4.15 -13.25
C LEU A 14 -9.24 -2.79 -13.12
N ALA A 15 -8.69 -1.90 -12.31
CA ALA A 15 -9.18 -0.54 -12.16
C ALA A 15 -9.16 0.21 -13.50
N ARG A 16 -8.09 0.08 -14.27
CA ARG A 16 -7.97 0.69 -15.60
C ARG A 16 -9.06 0.25 -16.57
N LYS A 17 -9.50 -1.01 -16.47
CA LYS A 17 -10.57 -1.55 -17.32
C LYS A 17 -11.97 -1.13 -16.87
N ARG A 18 -12.15 -0.83 -15.60
CA ARG A 18 -13.47 -0.59 -15.00
C ARG A 18 -13.81 0.87 -14.77
N LEU A 19 -12.79 1.69 -14.48
CA LEU A 19 -12.98 3.09 -14.20
C LEU A 19 -12.98 3.92 -15.49
N PRO A 20 -13.75 5.01 -15.55
CA PRO A 20 -13.57 6.02 -16.59
C PRO A 20 -12.12 6.52 -16.60
N TRP A 21 -11.57 6.77 -17.77
CA TRP A 21 -10.15 7.11 -17.92
C TRP A 21 -9.73 8.33 -17.09
N MET A 22 -10.58 9.34 -16.98
CA MET A 22 -10.30 10.54 -16.17
C MET A 22 -10.15 10.21 -14.68
N VAL A 23 -11.01 9.33 -14.17
CA VAL A 23 -10.97 8.89 -12.78
C VAL A 23 -9.73 8.04 -12.54
N PHE A 24 -9.45 7.12 -13.45
CA PHE A 24 -8.25 6.28 -13.37
C PHE A 24 -6.97 7.11 -13.39
N ASP A 25 -6.84 8.04 -14.33
CA ASP A 25 -5.65 8.90 -14.46
C ASP A 25 -5.44 9.76 -13.21
N TYR A 26 -6.52 10.25 -12.62
CA TYR A 26 -6.43 11.02 -11.39
C TYR A 26 -5.90 10.21 -10.20
N ILE A 27 -6.35 8.97 -10.06
CA ILE A 27 -5.93 8.07 -8.96
C ILE A 27 -4.52 7.53 -9.20
N ASP A 28 -4.24 7.13 -10.42
CA ASP A 28 -2.98 6.47 -10.82
C ASP A 28 -1.84 7.45 -11.03
N GLY A 29 -2.14 8.68 -11.39
CA GLY A 29 -1.16 9.71 -11.71
C GLY A 29 -0.43 10.26 -10.48
N ALA A 30 0.67 10.92 -10.75
CA ALA A 30 1.49 11.59 -9.77
C ALA A 30 1.94 12.96 -10.28
N ALA A 31 2.56 13.76 -9.42
CA ALA A 31 2.94 15.11 -9.74
C ALA A 31 4.10 15.17 -10.74
N GLY A 32 4.06 16.17 -11.62
CA GLY A 32 5.10 16.47 -12.59
C GLY A 32 5.40 15.32 -13.55
N ALA A 33 6.68 15.01 -13.73
CA ALA A 33 7.14 13.89 -14.57
C ALA A 33 7.05 12.51 -13.86
N GLU A 34 6.40 12.44 -12.69
CA GLU A 34 6.19 11.22 -11.91
C GLU A 34 7.48 10.53 -11.41
N THR A 35 8.59 11.28 -11.37
CA THR A 35 9.88 10.74 -10.92
C THR A 35 9.88 10.33 -9.45
N GLY A 36 9.15 11.05 -8.61
CA GLY A 36 8.97 10.70 -7.20
C GLY A 36 8.21 9.39 -7.01
N ALA A 37 7.15 9.17 -7.78
CA ALA A 37 6.40 7.92 -7.78
C ALA A 37 7.26 6.74 -8.24
N ALA A 38 8.07 6.92 -9.28
CA ALA A 38 9.01 5.90 -9.75
C ALA A 38 10.06 5.55 -8.70
N ARG A 39 10.62 6.55 -8.00
CA ARG A 39 11.57 6.34 -6.89
C ARG A 39 10.95 5.58 -5.72
N ASN A 40 9.72 5.91 -5.38
CA ASN A 40 9.00 5.23 -4.31
C ASN A 40 8.80 3.74 -4.63
N ARG A 41 8.48 3.40 -5.86
CA ARG A 41 8.40 2.00 -6.31
C ARG A 41 9.75 1.31 -6.28
N ALA A 42 10.78 1.93 -6.83
CA ALA A 42 12.13 1.39 -6.88
C ALA A 42 12.71 1.16 -5.47
N ALA A 43 12.31 1.95 -4.49
CA ALA A 43 12.73 1.76 -3.10
C ALA A 43 12.31 0.39 -2.54
N PHE A 44 11.15 -0.12 -2.91
CA PHE A 44 10.73 -1.48 -2.51
C PHE A 44 11.54 -2.57 -3.20
N ASP A 45 11.96 -2.36 -4.45
CA ASP A 45 12.78 -3.34 -5.19
C ASP A 45 14.18 -3.52 -4.58
N ASN A 46 14.65 -2.52 -3.83
CA ASN A 46 15.92 -2.56 -3.12
C ASN A 46 15.85 -3.23 -1.73
N LEU A 47 14.65 -3.61 -1.29
CA LEU A 47 14.44 -4.29 -0.03
C LEU A 47 14.30 -5.79 -0.25
N GLU A 48 15.13 -6.56 0.43
CA GLU A 48 15.07 -8.01 0.39
C GLU A 48 14.62 -8.57 1.72
N LEU A 49 13.70 -9.53 1.67
CA LEU A 49 13.27 -10.26 2.86
C LEU A 49 14.18 -11.49 3.03
N ARG A 50 14.85 -11.55 4.17
CA ARG A 50 15.67 -12.70 4.53
C ARG A 50 14.85 -13.68 5.36
N PRO A 51 14.37 -14.78 4.77
CA PRO A 51 13.60 -15.76 5.52
C PRO A 51 14.49 -16.49 6.53
N ARG A 52 13.90 -16.84 7.65
CA ARG A 52 14.51 -17.71 8.65
C ARG A 52 13.64 -18.93 8.83
N VAL A 53 14.25 -20.10 8.80
CA VAL A 53 13.56 -21.37 9.01
C VAL A 53 13.79 -21.90 10.42
N LEU A 54 12.92 -22.82 10.88
CA LEU A 54 13.01 -23.47 12.19
C LEU A 54 12.98 -22.45 13.36
N ARG A 55 12.23 -21.37 13.19
CA ARG A 55 11.94 -20.39 14.24
C ARG A 55 10.49 -20.51 14.69
N ASP A 56 10.30 -20.55 16.00
CA ASP A 56 8.94 -20.45 16.56
C ASP A 56 8.42 -19.02 16.33
N VAL A 57 7.30 -18.93 15.62
CA VAL A 57 6.61 -17.68 15.30
C VAL A 57 5.19 -17.62 15.86
N SER A 58 4.89 -18.45 16.85
CA SER A 58 3.59 -18.51 17.48
C SER A 58 3.25 -17.24 18.25
N ASP A 59 4.24 -16.59 18.84
CA ASP A 59 4.08 -15.33 19.58
C ASP A 59 4.63 -14.15 18.74
N ARG A 60 3.82 -13.70 17.79
CA ARG A 60 4.16 -12.57 16.93
C ARG A 60 3.60 -11.28 17.49
N SER A 61 4.39 -10.22 17.46
CA SER A 61 3.96 -8.88 17.85
C SER A 61 4.41 -7.85 16.82
N LEU A 62 3.49 -6.97 16.44
CA LEU A 62 3.77 -5.80 15.65
C LEU A 62 3.89 -4.53 16.50
N ALA A 63 3.83 -4.67 17.82
CA ALA A 63 3.90 -3.55 18.73
C ALA A 63 5.17 -2.73 18.53
N SER A 64 5.00 -1.42 18.50
CA SER A 64 6.08 -0.46 18.29
C SER A 64 5.82 0.80 19.11
N SER A 65 6.68 1.78 19.00
CA SER A 65 6.46 3.10 19.58
C SER A 65 6.72 4.20 18.58
N LEU A 66 5.89 5.22 18.60
CA LEU A 66 6.04 6.41 17.79
C LEU A 66 6.06 7.65 18.69
N TRP A 67 7.16 8.38 18.65
CA TRP A 67 7.39 9.54 19.54
C TRP A 67 7.14 9.24 21.02
N GLY A 68 7.62 8.10 21.50
CA GLY A 68 7.43 7.67 22.88
C GLY A 68 6.04 7.14 23.23
N LYS A 69 5.11 7.11 22.27
CA LYS A 69 3.77 6.55 22.45
C LYS A 69 3.70 5.12 21.91
N PRO A 70 3.15 4.16 22.65
CA PRO A 70 3.02 2.80 22.17
C PRO A 70 2.01 2.73 21.00
N THR A 71 2.36 1.98 19.97
CA THR A 71 1.51 1.72 18.83
C THR A 71 1.34 0.21 18.62
N LYS A 72 0.19 -0.19 18.08
CA LYS A 72 -0.09 -1.61 17.81
C LYS A 72 0.66 -2.13 16.58
N ALA A 73 1.11 -1.24 15.70
CA ALA A 73 1.83 -1.57 14.48
C ALA A 73 2.84 -0.47 14.13
N PRO A 74 3.95 -0.81 13.44
CA PRO A 74 5.00 0.15 13.08
C PRO A 74 4.66 0.99 11.82
N PHE A 75 3.41 1.08 11.45
CA PHE A 75 2.95 1.85 10.28
C PHE A 75 1.61 2.50 10.55
N ALA A 76 1.31 3.54 9.78
CA ALA A 76 0.04 4.24 9.80
C ALA A 76 -0.28 4.77 8.41
N PHE A 77 -1.58 4.96 8.14
CA PHE A 77 -2.00 5.64 6.94
C PHE A 77 -1.96 7.14 7.13
N ARG A 78 -1.35 7.84 6.19
CA ARG A 78 -1.45 9.29 6.14
C ARG A 78 -2.91 9.68 5.83
N PRO A 79 -3.48 10.68 6.51
CA PRO A 79 -4.77 11.21 6.10
C PRO A 79 -4.68 11.72 4.67
N ALA A 80 -5.40 11.08 3.76
CA ALA A 80 -5.59 11.56 2.40
C ALA A 80 -6.81 12.44 2.42
N SER A 81 -6.66 13.70 2.08
CA SER A 81 -7.64 14.77 2.30
C SER A 81 -8.98 14.61 1.56
N GLN A 82 -9.14 13.63 0.70
CA GLN A 82 -10.32 13.58 -0.16
C GLN A 82 -10.98 12.21 -0.37
N TYR A 83 -10.43 11.13 0.17
CA TYR A 83 -10.91 9.79 -0.20
C TYR A 83 -11.02 8.80 0.94
N VAL A 84 -11.27 9.26 2.14
CA VAL A 84 -11.85 8.37 3.14
C VAL A 84 -13.34 8.26 2.76
N ILE A 85 -13.62 7.38 1.85
CA ILE A 85 -14.97 6.85 1.71
C ILE A 85 -15.15 5.99 2.96
N ASP A 86 -15.77 6.56 3.95
CA ASP A 86 -16.25 5.81 5.10
C ASP A 86 -17.44 4.96 4.61
N PRO A 87 -17.28 3.64 4.48
CA PRO A 87 -18.35 2.79 3.96
C PRO A 87 -19.56 2.71 4.89
N ASP A 88 -19.44 3.24 6.11
CA ASP A 88 -20.49 3.20 7.14
C ASP A 88 -21.17 4.57 7.36
N ARG A 89 -20.93 5.53 6.49
CA ARG A 89 -21.63 6.83 6.48
C ARG A 89 -22.47 7.04 5.26
#